data_40d3714e14cde38a9ecec89565d03449
#
_entry.id   40d3714e14cde38a9ecec89565d03449
#
_cell.length_a   1.000
_cell.length_b   1.000
_cell.length_c   1.000
_cell.angle_alpha   90.00
_cell.angle_beta   90.00
_cell.angle_gamma   90.00
#
_symmetry.space_group_name_H-M   'P 1'
#
loop_
_entity.id
_entity.type
_entity.pdbx_description
1 polymer ?
#
loop_
_entity_poly.entity_id
_entity_poly.type
_entity_poly.pdbx_seq_one_letter_code
_entity_poly.pdbx_strand_id
1 'polypeptide(L)'
;MARVIPVILATICLFLVVPGCAPADDTSTTPSTQYVQNSAHSVWAGQYGKYPKLASWLGKKDEIIAGKKPYDLVMTAWFTPEEAALLKSQNPGIILLAGLSLNWVWDNPQWMSFLLNAASYGRVKPFTIDEKMYLHHPDGTRCAFGWASEEWRQEEIYAMDPRNPEWVELITSFYKNALDQPQHDGIIVDMVTEKSWCPEVISDAEWVNDTVQIFRWIGKVNALHKPVIINAGRDFTEVDAYASFINGYLMENFMGAQVKSTFDEGLGAANGDFIVIYAADTDDTGVKDLNKMRLGLTLSMMGDNTYFTYDFGPRDHGQAWWFPEYDVKLGSPLGAYYREGDAYFREFEEGTVVASPYSLTKVSFPGEFTDVTTGEKSKEFSIEKGDGRIFTK
;
A
#
# COMPACT_ATOMS: atom_id res chain seq x y z
N MET A 1 -8.67 64.54 48.04
CA MET A 1 -7.20 64.56 48.07
C MET A 1 -6.75 63.51 49.08
N ALA A 2 -6.36 62.33 48.62
CA ALA A 2 -5.75 61.29 49.45
C ALA A 2 -4.63 60.63 48.66
N ARG A 3 -3.41 60.77 49.13
CA ARG A 3 -2.19 60.22 48.59
C ARG A 3 -2.10 58.72 48.98
N VAL A 4 -1.90 57.84 48.02
CA VAL A 4 -1.59 56.45 48.26
C VAL A 4 -0.08 56.26 48.04
N ILE A 5 0.58 55.72 49.06
CA ILE A 5 2.01 55.37 49.08
C ILE A 5 2.12 53.93 48.64
N PRO A 6 3.02 53.57 47.71
CA PRO A 6 3.26 52.16 47.41
C PRO A 6 4.29 51.56 48.38
N VAL A 7 3.94 50.38 48.91
CA VAL A 7 4.83 49.52 49.70
C VAL A 7 5.65 48.65 48.71
N ILE A 8 6.97 48.82 48.81
CA ILE A 8 7.94 47.95 48.09
C ILE A 8 8.21 46.73 48.95
N LEU A 9 7.79 45.56 48.51
CA LEU A 9 8.22 44.30 49.08
C LEU A 9 9.46 43.82 48.32
N ALA A 10 10.60 43.80 49.02
CA ALA A 10 11.83 43.17 48.48
C ALA A 10 11.80 41.65 48.72
N THR A 11 11.73 40.89 47.66
CA THR A 11 11.85 39.42 47.71
C THR A 11 13.30 39.07 47.48
N ILE A 12 13.91 38.49 48.50
CA ILE A 12 15.28 37.95 48.46
C ILE A 12 15.25 36.62 47.68
N CYS A 13 15.86 36.59 46.50
CA CYS A 13 16.11 35.36 45.77
C CYS A 13 17.35 34.70 46.28
N LEU A 14 17.19 33.53 46.92
CA LEU A 14 18.27 32.64 47.32
C LEU A 14 18.68 31.81 46.09
N PHE A 15 19.87 32.06 45.54
CA PHE A 15 20.44 31.22 44.47
C PHE A 15 20.96 29.90 45.06
N LEU A 16 20.24 28.82 44.81
CA LEU A 16 20.79 27.45 44.94
C LEU A 16 21.51 27.12 43.64
N VAL A 17 22.81 27.01 43.68
CA VAL A 17 23.65 26.49 42.59
C VAL A 17 23.44 24.98 42.52
N VAL A 18 22.78 24.52 41.47
CA VAL A 18 22.73 23.09 41.09
C VAL A 18 23.77 22.88 40.00
N PRO A 19 24.70 21.93 40.17
CA PRO A 19 25.73 21.67 39.16
C PRO A 19 25.18 20.78 38.06
N GLY A 20 25.43 21.16 36.83
CA GLY A 20 25.57 20.27 35.68
C GLY A 20 24.24 19.75 35.06
N CYS A 21 23.63 20.54 34.18
CA CYS A 21 22.87 19.99 33.06
C CYS A 21 23.73 20.16 31.81
N ALA A 22 24.18 19.04 31.26
CA ALA A 22 24.69 18.98 29.91
C ALA A 22 23.55 19.30 28.91
N PRO A 23 23.88 19.88 27.75
CA PRO A 23 22.85 20.11 26.75
C PRO A 23 22.22 18.78 26.31
N ALA A 24 20.89 18.70 26.35
CA ALA A 24 20.14 17.58 25.82
C ALA A 24 20.40 17.52 24.31
N ASP A 25 20.99 16.42 23.85
CA ASP A 25 20.94 16.03 22.44
C ASP A 25 19.49 15.91 22.03
N ASP A 26 19.11 16.74 21.07
CA ASP A 26 17.82 16.73 20.42
C ASP A 26 17.74 15.53 19.45
N THR A 27 17.68 14.33 20.02
CA THR A 27 17.27 13.14 19.29
C THR A 27 15.74 13.15 19.30
N SER A 28 15.15 13.76 18.28
CA SER A 28 13.75 13.53 17.96
C SER A 28 13.56 12.05 17.63
N THR A 29 13.30 11.25 18.65
CA THR A 29 12.81 9.90 18.49
C THR A 29 11.39 10.01 17.94
N THR A 30 11.26 9.90 16.64
CA THR A 30 9.99 9.50 16.02
C THR A 30 9.46 8.31 16.81
N PRO A 31 8.20 8.29 17.24
CA PRO A 31 7.66 7.12 17.94
C PRO A 31 7.80 5.92 17.00
N SER A 32 8.68 4.98 17.34
CA SER A 32 8.73 3.70 16.67
C SER A 32 7.40 3.03 16.95
N THR A 33 6.53 3.01 15.97
CA THR A 33 5.33 2.17 15.98
C THR A 33 5.85 0.75 16.19
N GLN A 34 5.60 0.15 17.35
CA GLN A 34 5.91 -1.26 17.60
C GLN A 34 4.94 -2.07 16.76
N TYR A 35 5.33 -2.40 15.54
CA TYR A 35 4.61 -3.35 14.71
C TYR A 35 4.62 -4.71 15.41
N VAL A 36 3.45 -5.30 15.54
CA VAL A 36 3.31 -6.65 16.10
C VAL A 36 4.00 -7.61 15.12
N GLN A 37 5.09 -8.24 15.56
CA GLN A 37 5.71 -9.34 14.83
C GLN A 37 4.69 -10.47 14.65
N ASN A 38 4.00 -10.47 13.52
CA ASN A 38 3.11 -11.56 13.13
C ASN A 38 3.88 -12.56 12.27
N SER A 39 3.63 -13.84 12.50
CA SER A 39 4.26 -14.99 11.86
C SER A 39 3.98 -15.12 10.33
N ALA A 40 3.62 -14.04 9.66
CA ALA A 40 3.43 -13.98 8.21
C ALA A 40 4.72 -14.24 7.39
N HIS A 41 5.89 -14.31 8.04
CA HIS A 41 7.18 -14.57 7.42
C HIS A 41 7.24 -15.76 6.46
N SER A 42 6.44 -16.80 6.68
CA SER A 42 6.51 -18.00 5.84
C SER A 42 5.98 -17.78 4.42
N VAL A 43 5.01 -16.87 4.24
CA VAL A 43 4.41 -16.59 2.92
C VAL A 43 5.40 -15.83 2.04
N TRP A 44 6.17 -14.91 2.64
CA TRP A 44 7.11 -14.04 1.93
C TRP A 44 8.49 -14.67 1.71
N ALA A 45 8.80 -15.77 2.40
CA ALA A 45 10.13 -16.39 2.39
C ALA A 45 10.61 -16.77 0.99
N GLY A 46 9.70 -17.18 0.09
CA GLY A 46 10.02 -17.52 -1.29
C GLY A 46 10.40 -16.34 -2.19
N GLN A 47 10.21 -15.11 -1.70
CA GLN A 47 10.44 -13.87 -2.45
C GLN A 47 11.74 -13.16 -2.05
N TYR A 48 12.46 -13.65 -1.04
CA TYR A 48 13.73 -13.05 -0.62
C TYR A 48 14.80 -13.23 -1.71
N GLY A 49 15.53 -12.14 -1.99
CA GLY A 49 16.63 -12.14 -2.95
C GLY A 49 16.21 -12.10 -4.43
N LYS A 50 14.92 -12.09 -4.74
CA LYS A 50 14.41 -11.94 -6.11
C LYS A 50 14.12 -10.47 -6.40
N TYR A 51 14.67 -9.95 -7.50
CA TYR A 51 14.48 -8.56 -7.94
C TYR A 51 14.46 -8.49 -9.48
N PRO A 52 13.57 -7.64 -10.05
CA PRO A 52 12.50 -6.89 -9.36
C PRO A 52 11.41 -7.81 -8.80
N LYS A 53 10.65 -7.31 -7.81
CA LYS A 53 9.44 -7.95 -7.31
C LYS A 53 8.21 -7.25 -7.89
N LEU A 54 7.39 -7.98 -8.61
CA LEU A 54 6.30 -7.43 -9.39
C LEU A 54 4.95 -7.82 -8.80
N ALA A 55 4.07 -6.81 -8.65
CA ALA A 55 2.69 -7.02 -8.27
C ALA A 55 1.74 -6.69 -9.42
N SER A 56 0.53 -7.24 -9.37
CA SER A 56 -0.60 -6.82 -10.18
C SER A 56 -1.76 -6.45 -9.27
N TRP A 57 -2.26 -5.24 -9.40
CA TRP A 57 -3.41 -4.73 -8.67
C TRP A 57 -4.67 -4.90 -9.52
N LEU A 58 -5.70 -5.56 -8.99
CA LEU A 58 -6.94 -5.92 -9.69
C LEU A 58 -6.72 -6.58 -11.07
N GLY A 59 -5.55 -7.23 -11.24
CA GLY A 59 -5.09 -7.77 -12.52
C GLY A 59 -6.11 -8.65 -13.22
N LYS A 60 -6.20 -8.47 -14.53
CA LYS A 60 -6.96 -9.36 -15.41
C LYS A 60 -6.29 -10.74 -15.38
N LYS A 61 -6.78 -11.60 -14.50
CA LYS A 61 -6.22 -12.94 -14.26
C LYS A 61 -6.02 -13.72 -15.55
N ASP A 62 -6.98 -13.64 -16.46
CA ASP A 62 -6.91 -14.34 -17.76
C ASP A 62 -5.74 -13.85 -18.60
N GLU A 63 -5.44 -12.55 -18.61
CA GLU A 63 -4.31 -12.00 -19.33
C GLU A 63 -2.97 -12.41 -18.69
N ILE A 64 -2.92 -12.45 -17.35
CA ILE A 64 -1.73 -12.90 -16.62
C ILE A 64 -1.47 -14.36 -16.93
N ILE A 65 -2.49 -15.20 -16.84
CA ILE A 65 -2.41 -16.65 -17.11
C ILE A 65 -2.03 -16.91 -18.58
N ALA A 66 -2.74 -16.28 -19.53
CA ALA A 66 -2.49 -16.47 -20.97
C ALA A 66 -1.12 -15.92 -21.38
N GLY A 67 -0.71 -14.78 -20.82
CA GLY A 67 0.59 -14.15 -21.11
C GLY A 67 1.78 -14.83 -20.43
N LYS A 68 1.55 -15.78 -19.53
CA LYS A 68 2.58 -16.45 -18.71
C LYS A 68 3.50 -15.44 -18.01
N LYS A 69 2.91 -14.34 -17.50
CA LYS A 69 3.64 -13.27 -16.85
C LYS A 69 3.93 -13.63 -15.39
N PRO A 70 5.19 -13.81 -15.01
CA PRO A 70 5.55 -14.35 -13.70
C PRO A 70 5.53 -13.27 -12.62
N TYR A 71 4.36 -12.67 -12.38
CA TYR A 71 4.16 -11.78 -11.24
C TYR A 71 4.50 -12.50 -9.93
N ASP A 72 4.95 -11.76 -8.95
CA ASP A 72 5.30 -12.26 -7.62
C ASP A 72 4.13 -12.15 -6.65
N LEU A 73 3.23 -11.19 -6.90
CA LEU A 73 2.04 -10.95 -6.12
C LEU A 73 0.89 -10.53 -7.04
N VAL A 74 -0.29 -11.13 -6.86
CA VAL A 74 -1.50 -10.76 -7.58
C VAL A 74 -2.63 -10.53 -6.58
N MET A 75 -3.27 -9.37 -6.69
CA MET A 75 -4.40 -8.95 -5.87
C MET A 75 -5.65 -8.86 -6.74
N THR A 76 -6.73 -9.47 -6.31
CA THR A 76 -8.04 -9.42 -6.99
C THR A 76 -9.16 -9.72 -6.01
N ALA A 77 -10.42 -9.57 -6.44
CA ALA A 77 -11.56 -9.88 -5.59
C ALA A 77 -11.56 -11.33 -5.09
N TRP A 78 -11.23 -12.30 -5.97
CA TRP A 78 -11.25 -13.73 -5.66
C TRP A 78 -10.46 -14.54 -6.67
N PHE A 79 -9.93 -15.70 -6.22
CA PHE A 79 -9.33 -16.72 -7.10
C PHE A 79 -10.12 -18.01 -7.00
N THR A 80 -10.40 -18.66 -8.12
CA THR A 80 -10.83 -20.05 -8.10
C THR A 80 -9.62 -20.95 -7.85
N PRO A 81 -9.82 -22.22 -7.40
CA PRO A 81 -8.74 -23.18 -7.25
C PRO A 81 -7.96 -23.41 -8.55
N GLU A 82 -8.64 -23.42 -9.69
CA GLU A 82 -8.06 -23.62 -11.02
C GLU A 82 -7.17 -22.45 -11.43
N GLU A 83 -7.64 -21.21 -11.26
CA GLU A 83 -6.85 -19.99 -11.53
C GLU A 83 -5.58 -19.96 -10.68
N ALA A 84 -5.74 -20.22 -9.38
CA ALA A 84 -4.61 -20.25 -8.45
C ALA A 84 -3.59 -21.34 -8.83
N ALA A 85 -4.06 -22.54 -9.22
CA ALA A 85 -3.18 -23.61 -9.68
C ALA A 85 -2.40 -23.23 -10.94
N LEU A 86 -3.06 -22.57 -11.92
CA LEU A 86 -2.41 -22.08 -13.12
C LEU A 86 -1.36 -21.01 -12.82
N LEU A 87 -1.69 -20.02 -11.99
CA LEU A 87 -0.75 -18.97 -11.59
C LEU A 87 0.45 -19.55 -10.82
N LYS A 88 0.21 -20.45 -9.86
CA LYS A 88 1.27 -21.12 -9.10
C LYS A 88 2.12 -22.07 -9.95
N SER A 89 1.58 -22.58 -11.06
CA SER A 89 2.38 -23.37 -12.02
C SER A 89 3.37 -22.52 -12.82
N GLN A 90 3.04 -21.23 -13.03
CA GLN A 90 3.91 -20.27 -13.73
C GLN A 90 4.98 -19.69 -12.80
N ASN A 91 4.59 -19.38 -11.58
CA ASN A 91 5.48 -18.92 -10.51
C ASN A 91 5.09 -19.59 -9.18
N PRO A 92 5.78 -20.67 -8.77
CA PRO A 92 5.45 -21.37 -7.52
C PRO A 92 5.50 -20.51 -6.26
N GLY A 93 6.24 -19.40 -6.30
CA GLY A 93 6.35 -18.44 -5.21
C GLY A 93 5.32 -17.31 -5.24
N ILE A 94 4.41 -17.30 -6.21
CA ILE A 94 3.41 -16.22 -6.33
C ILE A 94 2.50 -16.16 -5.10
N ILE A 95 2.21 -14.94 -4.68
CA ILE A 95 1.31 -14.64 -3.56
C ILE A 95 -0.02 -14.18 -4.13
N LEU A 96 -1.10 -14.82 -3.72
CA LEU A 96 -2.45 -14.57 -4.20
C LEU A 96 -3.29 -13.96 -3.08
N LEU A 97 -3.62 -12.67 -3.18
CA LEU A 97 -4.44 -11.94 -2.21
C LEU A 97 -5.83 -11.71 -2.76
N ALA A 98 -6.84 -12.15 -2.01
CA ALA A 98 -8.24 -11.93 -2.33
C ALA A 98 -8.83 -10.82 -1.45
N GLY A 99 -9.69 -9.97 -2.00
CA GLY A 99 -10.33 -8.95 -1.17
C GLY A 99 -11.19 -7.96 -1.92
N LEU A 100 -11.82 -7.11 -1.14
CA LEU A 100 -12.72 -6.04 -1.58
C LEU A 100 -12.55 -4.83 -0.66
N SER A 101 -13.30 -3.78 -0.92
CA SER A 101 -13.46 -2.64 0.00
C SER A 101 -14.14 -3.07 1.30
N LEU A 102 -13.73 -2.42 2.40
CA LEU A 102 -14.24 -2.76 3.73
C LEU A 102 -15.62 -2.18 4.00
N ASN A 103 -15.79 -0.89 3.73
CA ASN A 103 -16.99 -0.13 4.07
C ASN A 103 -17.61 0.57 2.85
N TRP A 104 -17.35 0.06 1.66
CA TRP A 104 -17.86 0.61 0.40
C TRP A 104 -18.40 -0.50 -0.48
N VAL A 105 -19.49 -0.22 -1.17
CA VAL A 105 -20.10 -1.15 -2.13
C VAL A 105 -20.40 -0.44 -3.42
N TRP A 106 -20.15 -1.13 -4.54
CA TRP A 106 -20.66 -0.71 -5.85
C TRP A 106 -22.10 -1.18 -6.01
N ASP A 107 -23.01 -0.28 -6.33
CA ASP A 107 -24.41 -0.62 -6.64
C ASP A 107 -24.53 -1.21 -8.06
N ASN A 108 -23.75 -2.26 -8.28
CA ASN A 108 -23.68 -3.02 -9.51
C ASN A 108 -24.18 -4.44 -9.22
N PRO A 109 -25.19 -4.95 -9.95
CA PRO A 109 -25.79 -6.27 -9.67
C PRO A 109 -24.79 -7.43 -9.69
N GLN A 110 -23.75 -7.37 -10.54
CA GLN A 110 -22.75 -8.43 -10.62
C GLN A 110 -21.83 -8.42 -9.40
N TRP A 111 -21.38 -7.23 -9.02
CA TRP A 111 -20.54 -7.05 -7.85
C TRP A 111 -21.28 -7.43 -6.56
N MET A 112 -22.55 -6.98 -6.43
CA MET A 112 -23.41 -7.31 -5.29
C MET A 112 -23.67 -8.81 -5.20
N SER A 113 -23.96 -9.46 -6.32
CA SER A 113 -24.15 -10.92 -6.38
C SER A 113 -22.87 -11.65 -5.95
N PHE A 114 -21.72 -11.20 -6.40
CA PHE A 114 -20.44 -11.78 -6.01
C PHE A 114 -20.19 -11.64 -4.50
N LEU A 115 -20.30 -10.44 -3.94
CA LEU A 115 -20.12 -10.17 -2.51
C LEU A 115 -21.04 -11.07 -1.66
N LEU A 116 -22.33 -11.09 -1.98
CA LEU A 116 -23.34 -11.85 -1.24
C LEU A 116 -23.08 -13.36 -1.30
N ASN A 117 -22.71 -13.88 -2.47
CA ASN A 117 -22.39 -15.30 -2.63
C ASN A 117 -21.12 -15.68 -1.84
N ALA A 118 -20.06 -14.88 -1.95
CA ALA A 118 -18.82 -15.12 -1.23
C ALA A 118 -19.01 -15.03 0.30
N ALA A 119 -19.72 -14.01 0.77
CA ALA A 119 -20.05 -13.86 2.20
C ALA A 119 -20.96 -14.98 2.73
N SER A 120 -21.87 -15.49 1.89
CA SER A 120 -22.84 -16.53 2.27
C SER A 120 -22.28 -17.94 2.16
N TYR A 121 -21.04 -18.12 1.73
CA TYR A 121 -20.48 -19.46 1.56
C TYR A 121 -20.56 -20.29 2.86
N GLY A 122 -21.15 -21.49 2.75
CA GLY A 122 -21.36 -22.37 3.91
C GLY A 122 -22.55 -21.99 4.81
N ARG A 123 -23.31 -20.95 4.53
CA ARG A 123 -24.49 -20.54 5.31
C ARG A 123 -25.77 -21.22 4.81
N VAL A 124 -26.64 -21.56 5.74
CA VAL A 124 -27.98 -22.09 5.43
C VAL A 124 -28.89 -20.98 4.86
N LYS A 125 -28.78 -19.76 5.42
CA LYS A 125 -29.50 -18.58 4.98
C LYS A 125 -28.50 -17.60 4.35
N PRO A 126 -28.61 -17.29 3.05
CA PRO A 126 -27.76 -16.30 2.41
C PRO A 126 -27.94 -14.91 3.01
N PHE A 127 -26.88 -14.10 2.92
CA PHE A 127 -26.96 -12.67 3.21
C PHE A 127 -27.79 -11.95 2.14
N THR A 128 -28.39 -10.85 2.56
CA THR A 128 -29.03 -9.86 1.71
C THR A 128 -28.54 -8.49 2.15
N ILE A 129 -28.46 -7.53 1.24
CA ILE A 129 -28.23 -6.13 1.61
C ILE A 129 -29.59 -5.44 1.80
N ASP A 130 -29.71 -4.81 2.96
CA ASP A 130 -30.87 -4.00 3.35
C ASP A 130 -30.48 -2.52 3.31
N GLU A 131 -31.43 -1.63 2.98
CA GLU A 131 -31.19 -0.18 2.91
C GLU A 131 -30.58 0.39 4.18
N LYS A 132 -30.94 -0.13 5.35
CA LYS A 132 -30.40 0.28 6.66
C LYS A 132 -28.92 0.00 6.86
N MET A 133 -28.29 -0.79 5.99
CA MET A 133 -26.84 -1.06 6.05
C MET A 133 -26.03 0.05 5.41
N TYR A 134 -26.66 0.88 4.58
CA TYR A 134 -25.99 2.04 3.99
C TYR A 134 -25.93 3.20 4.98
N LEU A 135 -24.87 3.98 4.85
CA LEU A 135 -24.77 5.26 5.54
C LEU A 135 -25.61 6.31 4.80
N HIS A 136 -26.48 7.06 5.52
CA HIS A 136 -27.38 8.03 4.91
C HIS A 136 -27.14 9.43 5.43
N HIS A 137 -27.25 10.40 4.52
CA HIS A 137 -27.37 11.81 4.87
C HIS A 137 -28.68 12.08 5.65
N PRO A 138 -28.77 13.23 6.36
CA PRO A 138 -30.01 13.58 7.10
C PRO A 138 -31.26 13.70 6.22
N ASP A 139 -31.12 13.91 4.91
CA ASP A 139 -32.20 13.97 3.95
C ASP A 139 -32.66 12.57 3.43
N GLY A 140 -32.00 11.50 3.91
CA GLY A 140 -32.30 10.12 3.55
C GLY A 140 -31.60 9.62 2.29
N THR A 141 -30.77 10.41 1.63
CA THR A 141 -29.94 9.94 0.51
C THR A 141 -28.74 9.15 1.01
N ARG A 142 -28.29 8.15 0.25
CA ARG A 142 -27.09 7.37 0.60
C ARG A 142 -25.83 8.24 0.50
N CYS A 143 -24.91 8.05 1.42
CA CYS A 143 -23.57 8.62 1.33
C CYS A 143 -22.82 8.00 0.15
N ALA A 144 -22.63 8.78 -0.91
CA ALA A 144 -21.90 8.36 -2.10
C ALA A 144 -20.42 8.71 -2.01
N PHE A 145 -19.58 7.92 -2.65
CA PHE A 145 -18.17 8.21 -2.80
C PHE A 145 -17.94 9.42 -3.71
N GLY A 146 -17.32 10.45 -3.16
CA GLY A 146 -17.21 11.77 -3.80
C GLY A 146 -16.16 11.93 -4.90
N TRP A 147 -15.60 10.86 -5.42
CA TRP A 147 -14.62 10.91 -6.53
C TRP A 147 -15.32 11.13 -7.88
N ALA A 148 -16.12 12.11 -7.97
CA ALA A 148 -16.88 12.35 -9.16
C ALA A 148 -16.10 13.18 -10.17
N SER A 149 -15.32 12.57 -11.04
CA SER A 149 -15.40 12.99 -12.43
C SER A 149 -16.78 12.55 -12.95
N GLU A 150 -17.42 13.30 -13.84
CA GLU A 150 -18.77 12.97 -14.37
C GLU A 150 -18.83 11.58 -15.02
N GLU A 151 -17.68 11.01 -15.42
CA GLU A 151 -17.53 9.67 -16.01
C GLU A 151 -17.67 8.52 -15.01
N TRP A 152 -17.33 8.74 -13.71
CA TRP A 152 -17.49 7.73 -12.64
C TRP A 152 -18.89 7.63 -12.08
N ARG A 153 -19.77 8.59 -12.36
CA ARG A 153 -21.18 8.59 -11.92
C ARG A 153 -22.03 7.48 -12.51
N GLN A 154 -21.49 6.67 -13.40
CA GLN A 154 -22.20 5.51 -13.95
C GLN A 154 -22.17 4.29 -13.02
N GLU A 155 -21.23 4.23 -12.08
CA GLU A 155 -21.19 3.22 -11.03
C GLU A 155 -21.28 3.92 -9.67
N GLU A 156 -22.45 3.85 -9.07
CA GLU A 156 -22.67 4.46 -7.77
C GLU A 156 -21.99 3.62 -6.68
N ILE A 157 -21.00 4.23 -6.00
CA ILE A 157 -20.28 3.62 -4.87
C ILE A 157 -20.81 4.27 -3.61
N TYR A 158 -21.33 3.46 -2.70
CA TYR A 158 -21.94 3.93 -1.47
C TYR A 158 -21.20 3.46 -0.22
N ALA A 159 -21.18 4.33 0.79
CA ALA A 159 -20.68 3.99 2.10
C ALA A 159 -21.64 3.08 2.85
N MET A 160 -21.10 2.04 3.44
CA MET A 160 -21.79 1.19 4.40
C MET A 160 -21.57 1.69 5.81
N ASP A 161 -22.58 1.56 6.66
CA ASP A 161 -22.48 1.99 8.05
C ASP A 161 -21.69 0.94 8.87
N PRO A 162 -20.46 1.26 9.31
CA PRO A 162 -19.63 0.33 10.09
C PRO A 162 -20.20 0.05 11.48
N ARG A 163 -21.21 0.81 11.93
CA ARG A 163 -21.96 0.59 13.19
C ARG A 163 -23.08 -0.43 13.01
N ASN A 164 -23.51 -0.72 11.77
CA ASN A 164 -24.59 -1.64 11.49
C ASN A 164 -24.13 -3.09 11.68
N PRO A 165 -24.68 -3.85 12.64
CA PRO A 165 -24.19 -5.19 12.94
C PRO A 165 -24.42 -6.19 11.82
N GLU A 166 -25.43 -5.98 10.97
CA GLU A 166 -25.71 -6.87 9.84
C GLU A 166 -24.70 -6.65 8.70
N TRP A 167 -24.29 -5.39 8.49
CA TRP A 167 -23.16 -5.10 7.58
C TRP A 167 -21.86 -5.70 8.09
N VAL A 168 -21.55 -5.46 9.37
CA VAL A 168 -20.33 -6.00 10.02
C VAL A 168 -20.30 -7.53 9.92
N GLU A 169 -21.42 -8.21 10.17
CA GLU A 169 -21.51 -9.67 10.03
C GLU A 169 -21.28 -10.11 8.58
N LEU A 170 -21.85 -9.40 7.61
CA LEU A 170 -21.69 -9.72 6.20
C LEU A 170 -20.23 -9.59 5.75
N ILE A 171 -19.63 -8.41 5.96
CA ILE A 171 -18.27 -8.14 5.46
C ILE A 171 -17.22 -8.98 6.17
N THR A 172 -17.37 -9.21 7.47
CA THR A 172 -16.46 -10.09 8.21
C THR A 172 -16.62 -11.55 7.79
N SER A 173 -17.82 -12.00 7.42
CA SER A 173 -18.04 -13.33 6.84
C SER A 173 -17.37 -13.46 5.47
N PHE A 174 -17.41 -12.41 4.63
CA PHE A 174 -16.67 -12.38 3.37
C PHE A 174 -15.18 -12.61 3.61
N TYR A 175 -14.55 -11.80 4.48
CA TYR A 175 -13.11 -11.92 4.75
C TYR A 175 -12.73 -13.23 5.42
N LYS A 176 -13.58 -13.74 6.33
CA LYS A 176 -13.39 -15.08 6.90
C LYS A 176 -13.35 -16.14 5.81
N ASN A 177 -14.35 -16.12 4.91
CA ASN A 177 -14.42 -17.09 3.83
C ASN A 177 -13.24 -16.95 2.87
N ALA A 178 -12.77 -15.73 2.58
CA ALA A 178 -11.56 -15.51 1.79
C ALA A 178 -10.32 -16.11 2.46
N LEU A 179 -10.15 -15.91 3.76
CA LEU A 179 -9.04 -16.46 4.55
C LEU A 179 -9.08 -17.99 4.67
N ASP A 180 -10.26 -18.57 4.74
CA ASP A 180 -10.45 -20.03 4.85
C ASP A 180 -10.13 -20.77 3.53
N GLN A 181 -10.16 -20.08 2.39
CA GLN A 181 -9.84 -20.71 1.10
C GLN A 181 -8.34 -21.05 1.00
N PRO A 182 -7.99 -22.32 0.67
CA PRO A 182 -6.60 -22.74 0.58
C PRO A 182 -5.83 -22.11 -0.58
N GLN A 183 -6.52 -21.66 -1.63
CA GLN A 183 -5.91 -21.00 -2.79
C GLN A 183 -5.51 -19.55 -2.55
N HIS A 184 -6.06 -18.89 -1.51
CA HIS A 184 -5.68 -17.54 -1.13
C HIS A 184 -4.55 -17.57 -0.10
N ASP A 185 -3.46 -16.89 -0.39
CA ASP A 185 -2.31 -16.79 0.51
C ASP A 185 -2.51 -15.68 1.56
N GLY A 186 -3.46 -14.77 1.32
CA GLY A 186 -3.82 -13.67 2.23
C GLY A 186 -4.99 -12.87 1.69
N ILE A 187 -5.21 -11.70 2.27
CA ILE A 187 -6.25 -10.77 1.84
C ILE A 187 -5.70 -9.37 1.58
N ILE A 188 -6.36 -8.67 0.66
CA ILE A 188 -6.24 -7.23 0.44
C ILE A 188 -7.56 -6.57 0.86
N VAL A 189 -7.48 -5.49 1.63
CA VAL A 189 -8.63 -4.70 2.06
C VAL A 189 -8.53 -3.34 1.40
N ASP A 190 -9.43 -3.08 0.48
CA ASP A 190 -9.42 -1.86 -0.31
C ASP A 190 -10.21 -0.72 0.35
N MET A 191 -9.96 0.52 -0.08
CA MET A 191 -10.64 1.74 0.35
C MET A 191 -10.64 1.93 1.89
N VAL A 192 -9.51 1.66 2.52
CA VAL A 192 -9.33 1.88 3.96
C VAL A 192 -8.82 3.29 4.20
N THR A 193 -9.51 4.02 5.08
CA THR A 193 -9.16 5.40 5.45
C THR A 193 -9.57 5.70 6.89
N GLU A 194 -8.85 6.61 7.53
CA GLU A 194 -9.24 7.20 8.82
C GLU A 194 -10.23 8.37 8.67
N LYS A 195 -10.53 8.77 7.44
CA LYS A 195 -11.47 9.82 7.13
C LYS A 195 -12.85 9.27 6.83
N SER A 196 -13.86 9.78 7.50
CA SER A 196 -15.23 9.57 7.07
C SER A 196 -15.52 10.42 5.82
N TRP A 197 -16.07 9.79 4.80
CA TRP A 197 -16.53 10.52 3.60
C TRP A 197 -17.87 11.22 3.81
N CYS A 198 -18.52 10.98 4.96
CA CYS A 198 -19.78 11.59 5.37
C CYS A 198 -19.64 12.13 6.80
N PRO A 199 -18.77 13.13 7.03
CA PRO A 199 -18.44 13.62 8.38
C PRO A 199 -19.63 14.26 9.09
N GLU A 200 -20.68 14.65 8.37
CA GLU A 200 -21.95 15.15 8.93
C GLU A 200 -22.85 14.02 9.48
N VAL A 201 -22.53 12.75 9.18
CA VAL A 201 -23.30 11.57 9.60
C VAL A 201 -22.54 10.75 10.63
N ILE A 202 -21.24 10.58 10.42
CA ILE A 202 -20.34 9.85 11.30
C ILE A 202 -18.99 10.59 11.33
N SER A 203 -18.51 10.94 12.51
CA SER A 203 -17.22 11.59 12.67
C SER A 203 -16.06 10.65 12.30
N ASP A 204 -14.90 11.23 11.93
CA ASP A 204 -13.68 10.45 11.66
C ASP A 204 -13.33 9.52 12.82
N ALA A 205 -13.46 9.99 14.07
CA ALA A 205 -13.15 9.20 15.27
C ALA A 205 -14.09 7.98 15.44
N GLU A 206 -15.38 8.14 15.16
CA GLU A 206 -16.35 7.03 15.20
C GLU A 206 -16.08 6.05 14.06
N TRP A 207 -15.85 6.57 12.83
CA TRP A 207 -15.50 5.79 11.66
C TRP A 207 -14.28 4.89 11.92
N VAL A 208 -13.20 5.47 12.45
CA VAL A 208 -11.97 4.74 12.82
C VAL A 208 -12.25 3.70 13.89
N ASN A 209 -12.95 4.09 14.98
CA ASN A 209 -13.24 3.16 16.07
C ASN A 209 -13.98 1.91 15.57
N ASP A 210 -15.00 2.08 14.75
CA ASP A 210 -15.84 0.98 14.29
C ASP A 210 -15.13 0.16 13.21
N THR A 211 -14.36 0.79 12.33
CA THR A 211 -13.48 0.08 11.38
C THR A 211 -12.42 -0.76 12.10
N VAL A 212 -11.82 -0.26 13.17
CA VAL A 212 -10.90 -1.03 14.04
C VAL A 212 -11.57 -2.27 14.63
N GLN A 213 -12.86 -2.23 15.02
CA GLN A 213 -13.56 -3.42 15.50
C GLN A 213 -13.68 -4.49 14.40
N ILE A 214 -13.90 -4.08 13.15
CA ILE A 214 -13.93 -5.01 12.01
C ILE A 214 -12.56 -5.68 11.84
N PHE A 215 -11.46 -4.90 11.84
CA PHE A 215 -10.11 -5.47 11.76
C PHE A 215 -9.78 -6.41 12.92
N ARG A 216 -10.16 -6.06 14.15
CA ARG A 216 -10.02 -6.97 15.30
C ARG A 216 -10.74 -8.28 15.09
N TRP A 217 -11.92 -8.23 14.48
CA TRP A 217 -12.68 -9.42 14.19
C TRP A 217 -12.01 -10.26 13.08
N ILE A 218 -11.53 -9.62 12.00
CA ILE A 218 -10.73 -10.27 10.95
C ILE A 218 -9.52 -10.98 11.59
N GLY A 219 -8.79 -10.31 12.47
CA GLY A 219 -7.65 -10.90 13.18
C GLY A 219 -8.04 -12.15 14.01
N LYS A 220 -9.23 -12.15 14.65
CA LYS A 220 -9.70 -13.32 15.41
C LYS A 220 -10.03 -14.52 14.53
N VAL A 221 -10.53 -14.30 13.31
CA VAL A 221 -10.90 -15.40 12.41
C VAL A 221 -9.75 -15.84 11.51
N ASN A 222 -8.67 -15.07 11.43
CA ASN A 222 -7.45 -15.39 10.68
C ASN A 222 -6.60 -16.43 11.44
N ALA A 223 -7.15 -17.63 11.61
CA ALA A 223 -6.49 -18.70 12.38
C ALA A 223 -5.16 -19.19 11.76
N LEU A 224 -4.98 -18.98 10.46
CA LEU A 224 -3.77 -19.35 9.71
C LEU A 224 -2.74 -18.23 9.66
N HIS A 225 -3.00 -17.10 10.31
CA HIS A 225 -2.14 -15.90 10.29
C HIS A 225 -1.72 -15.48 8.89
N LYS A 226 -2.63 -15.59 7.92
CA LYS A 226 -2.41 -15.13 6.56
C LYS A 226 -2.25 -13.61 6.53
N PRO A 227 -1.40 -13.05 5.65
CA PRO A 227 -1.19 -11.62 5.55
C PRO A 227 -2.48 -10.86 5.24
N VAL A 228 -2.59 -9.70 5.87
CA VAL A 228 -3.62 -8.70 5.65
C VAL A 228 -2.94 -7.45 5.12
N ILE A 229 -3.17 -7.11 3.88
CA ILE A 229 -2.67 -5.90 3.23
C ILE A 229 -3.83 -4.91 3.13
N ILE A 230 -3.59 -3.62 3.31
CA ILE A 230 -4.61 -2.60 3.04
C ILE A 230 -4.18 -1.67 1.92
N ASN A 231 -5.15 -1.16 1.18
CA ASN A 231 -4.92 -0.03 0.30
C ASN A 231 -4.93 1.24 1.14
N ALA A 232 -3.76 1.86 1.26
CA ALA A 232 -3.55 3.10 2.03
C ALA A 232 -3.76 4.36 1.18
N GLY A 233 -4.12 4.20 -0.10
CA GLY A 233 -4.20 5.34 -1.01
C GLY A 233 -2.83 5.98 -1.21
N ARG A 234 -2.73 7.28 -0.90
CA ARG A 234 -1.52 8.08 -1.12
C ARG A 234 -0.71 8.39 0.12
N ASP A 235 -1.26 8.13 1.29
CA ASP A 235 -0.69 8.61 2.56
C ASP A 235 -0.84 7.57 3.66
N PHE A 236 0.29 7.13 4.22
CA PHE A 236 0.32 6.20 5.35
C PHE A 236 -0.28 6.80 6.63
N THR A 237 -0.22 8.12 6.79
CA THR A 237 -0.72 8.79 8.00
C THR A 237 -2.24 8.72 8.12
N GLU A 238 -2.94 8.38 7.05
CA GLU A 238 -4.40 8.20 7.05
C GLU A 238 -4.83 6.75 7.39
N VAL A 239 -3.91 5.91 7.82
CA VAL A 239 -4.17 4.49 8.12
C VAL A 239 -3.40 3.96 9.34
N ASP A 240 -2.77 4.84 10.10
CA ASP A 240 -1.97 4.49 11.29
C ASP A 240 -2.77 3.73 12.35
N ALA A 241 -4.06 4.05 12.51
CA ALA A 241 -4.95 3.38 13.45
C ALA A 241 -5.10 1.86 13.18
N TYR A 242 -4.82 1.44 11.95
CA TYR A 242 -4.97 0.05 11.51
C TYR A 242 -3.66 -0.75 11.52
N ALA A 243 -2.52 -0.08 11.72
CA ALA A 243 -1.18 -0.68 11.60
C ALA A 243 -0.98 -1.96 12.43
N SER A 244 -1.59 -2.05 13.62
CA SER A 244 -1.47 -3.23 14.49
C SER A 244 -2.25 -4.47 14.00
N PHE A 245 -3.06 -4.35 12.95
CA PHE A 245 -3.92 -5.41 12.43
C PHE A 245 -3.51 -5.92 11.05
N ILE A 246 -2.50 -5.32 10.43
CA ILE A 246 -2.13 -5.53 9.04
C ILE A 246 -0.67 -5.96 8.90
N ASN A 247 -0.30 -6.44 7.72
CA ASN A 247 1.04 -6.90 7.39
C ASN A 247 1.64 -6.11 6.22
N GLY A 248 0.94 -5.13 5.69
CA GLY A 248 1.45 -4.31 4.59
C GLY A 248 0.46 -3.34 4.01
N TYR A 249 0.98 -2.56 3.05
CA TYR A 249 0.27 -1.48 2.39
C TYR A 249 0.39 -1.59 0.87
N LEU A 250 -0.70 -1.28 0.19
CA LEU A 250 -0.69 -0.84 -1.20
C LEU A 250 -0.72 0.69 -1.20
N MET A 251 0.20 1.32 -1.91
CA MET A 251 0.30 2.76 -2.10
C MET A 251 -0.11 3.09 -3.52
N GLU A 252 -1.33 3.55 -3.71
CA GLU A 252 -1.80 4.03 -5.01
C GLU A 252 -1.23 5.40 -5.36
N ASN A 253 -1.12 5.66 -6.67
CA ASN A 253 -0.62 6.95 -7.17
C ASN A 253 0.69 7.40 -6.53
N PHE A 254 1.55 6.42 -6.24
CA PHE A 254 2.83 6.59 -5.56
C PHE A 254 3.70 7.71 -6.14
N MET A 255 3.57 8.02 -7.43
CA MET A 255 4.39 9.00 -8.15
C MET A 255 3.84 10.43 -8.14
N GLY A 256 2.91 10.76 -7.25
CA GLY A 256 2.37 12.11 -7.07
C GLY A 256 3.36 13.08 -6.40
N ALA A 257 2.87 14.29 -6.06
CA ALA A 257 3.67 15.37 -5.47
C ALA A 257 4.37 15.02 -4.13
N GLN A 258 3.94 13.95 -3.47
CA GLN A 258 4.41 13.52 -2.15
C GLN A 258 5.39 12.34 -2.18
N VAL A 259 5.97 12.02 -3.36
CA VAL A 259 6.86 10.86 -3.56
C VAL A 259 7.90 10.71 -2.45
N LYS A 260 8.49 11.81 -1.98
CA LYS A 260 9.60 11.72 -1.02
C LYS A 260 9.15 11.21 0.34
N SER A 261 8.13 11.82 0.95
CA SER A 261 7.64 11.40 2.26
C SER A 261 7.05 9.99 2.20
N THR A 262 6.18 9.75 1.25
CA THR A 262 5.54 8.45 1.02
C THR A 262 6.55 7.33 0.77
N PHE A 263 7.61 7.60 0.01
CA PHE A 263 8.66 6.62 -0.26
C PHE A 263 9.51 6.33 0.98
N ASP A 264 9.98 7.36 1.68
CA ASP A 264 10.82 7.20 2.87
C ASP A 264 10.03 6.49 4.01
N GLU A 265 8.76 6.81 4.18
CA GLU A 265 7.85 6.13 5.13
C GLU A 265 7.62 4.66 4.73
N GLY A 266 7.34 4.41 3.46
CA GLY A 266 7.17 3.06 2.92
C GLY A 266 8.41 2.20 3.07
N LEU A 267 9.61 2.75 2.83
CA LEU A 267 10.87 2.04 3.08
C LEU A 267 11.06 1.76 4.57
N GLY A 268 10.70 2.70 5.45
CA GLY A 268 10.73 2.50 6.89
C GLY A 268 9.84 1.32 7.30
N ALA A 269 8.65 1.23 6.78
CA ALA A 269 7.73 0.10 7.00
C ALA A 269 8.27 -1.22 6.42
N ALA A 270 8.79 -1.19 5.18
CA ALA A 270 9.28 -2.36 4.46
C ALA A 270 10.60 -2.94 5.02
N ASN A 271 11.37 -2.17 5.77
CA ASN A 271 12.56 -2.66 6.48
C ASN A 271 12.24 -3.51 7.72
N GLY A 272 10.97 -3.58 8.11
CA GLY A 272 10.44 -4.52 9.09
C GLY A 272 9.78 -5.72 8.39
N ASP A 273 8.73 -6.24 9.01
CA ASP A 273 7.95 -7.37 8.48
C ASP A 273 6.81 -6.94 7.54
N PHE A 274 6.73 -5.65 7.23
CA PHE A 274 5.68 -5.10 6.38
C PHE A 274 6.02 -5.22 4.89
N ILE A 275 5.00 -5.57 4.12
CA ILE A 275 5.05 -5.52 2.67
C ILE A 275 4.58 -4.12 2.22
N VAL A 276 5.28 -3.52 1.27
CA VAL A 276 4.84 -2.29 0.62
C VAL A 276 4.75 -2.51 -0.88
N ILE A 277 3.59 -2.23 -1.44
CA ILE A 277 3.32 -2.34 -2.87
C ILE A 277 3.19 -0.92 -3.41
N TYR A 278 4.11 -0.54 -4.29
CA TYR A 278 4.09 0.75 -4.94
C TYR A 278 3.34 0.64 -6.27
N ALA A 279 2.19 1.30 -6.38
CA ALA A 279 1.40 1.36 -7.60
C ALA A 279 1.60 2.70 -8.30
N ALA A 280 2.21 2.67 -9.47
CA ALA A 280 2.25 3.79 -10.39
C ALA A 280 1.30 3.54 -11.57
N ASP A 281 0.85 4.60 -12.22
CA ASP A 281 -0.16 4.51 -13.26
C ASP A 281 0.03 5.55 -14.37
N THR A 282 -0.88 5.55 -15.34
CA THR A 282 -0.90 6.51 -16.45
C THR A 282 -1.78 7.74 -16.19
N ASP A 283 -2.20 7.98 -14.94
CA ASP A 283 -3.16 9.03 -14.59
C ASP A 283 -4.48 8.91 -15.42
N ASP A 284 -4.98 7.68 -15.58
CA ASP A 284 -6.18 7.32 -16.38
C ASP A 284 -6.12 7.68 -17.87
N THR A 285 -4.96 8.00 -18.40
CA THR A 285 -4.81 8.37 -19.81
C THR A 285 -4.58 7.19 -20.75
N GLY A 286 -4.10 6.07 -20.20
CA GLY A 286 -3.62 4.92 -20.97
C GLY A 286 -2.31 5.18 -21.74
N VAL A 287 -1.78 6.40 -21.67
CA VAL A 287 -0.51 6.76 -22.30
C VAL A 287 0.64 6.42 -21.36
N LYS A 288 1.38 5.37 -21.68
CA LYS A 288 2.47 4.88 -20.84
C LYS A 288 3.60 5.91 -20.73
N ASP A 289 3.78 6.44 -19.53
CA ASP A 289 4.97 7.20 -19.16
C ASP A 289 6.05 6.23 -18.67
N LEU A 290 7.00 5.93 -19.58
CA LEU A 290 8.06 4.96 -19.26
C LEU A 290 9.07 5.50 -18.26
N ASN A 291 9.24 6.82 -18.14
CA ASN A 291 10.10 7.39 -17.10
C ASN A 291 9.44 7.20 -15.71
N LYS A 292 8.15 7.51 -15.61
CA LYS A 292 7.36 7.28 -14.40
C LYS A 292 7.38 5.80 -13.99
N MET A 293 7.19 4.89 -14.96
CA MET A 293 7.26 3.45 -14.72
C MET A 293 8.64 3.02 -14.19
N ARG A 294 9.73 3.42 -14.86
CA ARG A 294 11.09 3.05 -14.43
C ARG A 294 11.47 3.66 -13.10
N LEU A 295 11.07 4.90 -12.83
CA LEU A 295 11.31 5.53 -11.55
C LEU A 295 10.61 4.76 -10.42
N GLY A 296 9.32 4.43 -10.58
CA GLY A 296 8.57 3.65 -9.59
C GLY A 296 9.19 2.26 -9.38
N LEU A 297 9.55 1.56 -10.46
CA LEU A 297 10.22 0.27 -10.40
C LEU A 297 11.55 0.35 -9.63
N THR A 298 12.42 1.30 -9.99
CA THR A 298 13.74 1.41 -9.37
C THR A 298 13.65 1.85 -7.91
N LEU A 299 12.70 2.71 -7.55
CA LEU A 299 12.43 3.06 -6.16
C LEU A 299 11.95 1.84 -5.37
N SER A 300 11.06 1.02 -5.92
CA SER A 300 10.62 -0.20 -5.22
C SER A 300 11.76 -1.18 -4.96
N MET A 301 12.80 -1.18 -5.78
CA MET A 301 13.95 -2.07 -5.61
C MET A 301 14.92 -1.62 -4.49
N MET A 302 14.70 -0.45 -3.88
CA MET A 302 15.48 0.03 -2.73
C MET A 302 15.14 -0.71 -1.43
N GLY A 303 13.95 -1.29 -1.31
CA GLY A 303 13.50 -2.05 -0.14
C GLY A 303 13.60 -3.56 -0.31
N ASP A 304 13.56 -4.30 0.81
CA ASP A 304 13.60 -5.77 0.81
C ASP A 304 12.21 -6.37 0.64
N ASN A 305 11.17 -5.75 1.19
CA ASN A 305 9.80 -6.21 1.17
C ASN A 305 8.90 -5.29 0.34
N THR A 306 9.40 -4.83 -0.79
CA THR A 306 8.72 -3.92 -1.69
C THR A 306 8.39 -4.58 -3.01
N TYR A 307 7.21 -4.25 -3.54
CA TYR A 307 6.70 -4.73 -4.83
C TYR A 307 6.31 -3.53 -5.69
N PHE A 308 6.26 -3.73 -6.98
CA PHE A 308 5.90 -2.69 -7.93
C PHE A 308 4.78 -3.16 -8.87
N THR A 309 3.84 -2.26 -9.15
CA THR A 309 2.84 -2.41 -10.21
C THR A 309 2.75 -1.12 -11.04
N TYR A 310 2.41 -1.27 -12.32
CA TYR A 310 2.18 -0.15 -13.23
C TYR A 310 0.98 -0.47 -14.13
N ASP A 311 -0.06 0.35 -14.04
CA ASP A 311 -1.32 0.11 -14.73
C ASP A 311 -1.93 1.39 -15.36
N PHE A 312 -3.18 1.31 -15.79
CA PHE A 312 -3.88 2.42 -16.42
C PHE A 312 -4.17 3.55 -15.40
N GLY A 313 -4.63 3.19 -14.22
CA GLY A 313 -5.00 4.12 -13.17
C GLY A 313 -6.29 3.73 -12.45
N PRO A 314 -6.77 4.61 -11.55
CA PRO A 314 -7.92 4.33 -10.71
C PRO A 314 -9.18 3.84 -11.44
N ARG A 315 -9.39 4.23 -12.70
CA ARG A 315 -10.57 3.81 -13.48
C ARG A 315 -10.52 2.38 -13.99
N ASP A 316 -9.36 1.84 -14.21
CA ASP A 316 -9.20 0.46 -14.71
C ASP A 316 -7.83 -0.07 -14.27
N HIS A 317 -7.70 -0.44 -13.03
CA HIS A 317 -6.56 -1.23 -12.59
C HIS A 317 -6.58 -2.61 -13.27
N GLY A 318 -5.44 -3.19 -13.46
CA GLY A 318 -5.43 -4.59 -13.86
C GLY A 318 -4.90 -4.88 -15.24
N GLN A 319 -4.26 -3.91 -15.89
CA GLN A 319 -3.50 -4.21 -17.09
C GLN A 319 -2.31 -5.10 -16.73
N ALA A 320 -2.19 -6.20 -17.43
CA ALA A 320 -1.04 -7.05 -17.31
C ALA A 320 0.08 -6.58 -18.27
N TRP A 321 0.48 -5.30 -18.18
CA TRP A 321 1.58 -4.78 -18.98
C TRP A 321 2.90 -5.41 -18.57
N TRP A 322 3.82 -5.57 -19.53
CA TRP A 322 5.13 -6.16 -19.30
C TRP A 322 6.21 -5.33 -20.00
N PHE A 323 7.28 -5.04 -19.30
CA PHE A 323 8.37 -4.20 -19.78
C PHE A 323 9.69 -4.96 -19.72
N PRO A 324 10.68 -4.64 -20.60
CA PRO A 324 11.96 -5.33 -20.60
C PRO A 324 12.70 -5.29 -19.25
N GLU A 325 12.52 -4.19 -18.50
CA GLU A 325 13.10 -4.02 -17.17
C GLU A 325 12.58 -5.05 -16.15
N TYR A 326 11.41 -5.65 -16.39
CA TYR A 326 10.84 -6.67 -15.52
C TYR A 326 11.53 -8.02 -15.64
N ASP A 327 12.21 -8.27 -16.77
CA ASP A 327 12.91 -9.53 -17.03
C ASP A 327 14.36 -9.54 -16.55
N VAL A 328 14.84 -8.42 -15.99
CA VAL A 328 16.23 -8.31 -15.52
C VAL A 328 16.50 -9.28 -14.37
N LYS A 329 17.69 -9.86 -14.35
CA LYS A 329 18.15 -10.76 -13.30
C LYS A 329 19.35 -10.12 -12.60
N LEU A 330 19.10 -9.52 -11.45
CA LEU A 330 20.12 -8.82 -10.69
C LEU A 330 20.79 -9.66 -9.59
N GLY A 331 20.20 -10.81 -9.26
CA GLY A 331 20.63 -11.57 -8.09
C GLY A 331 20.22 -10.92 -6.77
N SER A 332 20.93 -11.24 -5.71
CA SER A 332 20.66 -10.70 -4.38
C SER A 332 21.24 -9.30 -4.23
N PRO A 333 20.64 -8.43 -3.39
CA PRO A 333 21.23 -7.15 -3.04
C PRO A 333 22.51 -7.37 -2.21
N LEU A 334 23.54 -6.57 -2.47
CA LEU A 334 24.81 -6.61 -1.75
C LEU A 334 24.78 -5.80 -0.44
N GLY A 335 23.71 -5.04 -0.23
CA GLY A 335 23.52 -4.21 0.95
C GLY A 335 22.19 -3.43 0.92
N ALA A 336 22.05 -2.55 1.91
CA ALA A 336 20.99 -1.56 1.92
C ALA A 336 21.20 -0.55 0.78
N TYR A 337 20.11 0.14 0.40
CA TYR A 337 20.24 1.29 -0.48
C TYR A 337 21.01 2.43 0.20
N TYR A 338 21.59 3.31 -0.61
CA TYR A 338 22.22 4.53 -0.17
C TYR A 338 21.82 5.71 -1.07
N ARG A 339 22.17 6.92 -0.65
CA ARG A 339 21.89 8.13 -1.41
C ARG A 339 23.18 8.86 -1.77
N GLU A 340 23.22 9.36 -3.00
CA GLU A 340 24.20 10.36 -3.43
C GLU A 340 23.44 11.59 -3.95
N GLY A 341 23.51 12.69 -3.22
CA GLY A 341 22.66 13.86 -3.47
C GLY A 341 21.18 13.51 -3.35
N ASP A 342 20.44 13.74 -4.44
CA ASP A 342 19.01 13.47 -4.53
C ASP A 342 18.66 12.09 -5.12
N ALA A 343 19.66 11.32 -5.54
CA ALA A 343 19.46 10.03 -6.16
C ALA A 343 19.60 8.89 -5.16
N TYR A 344 18.90 7.79 -5.43
CA TYR A 344 18.93 6.56 -4.66
C TYR A 344 19.66 5.49 -5.46
N PHE A 345 20.50 4.71 -4.78
CA PHE A 345 21.33 3.66 -5.35
C PHE A 345 21.18 2.38 -4.55
N ARG A 346 21.17 1.25 -5.24
CA ARG A 346 21.32 -0.06 -4.61
C ARG A 346 22.12 -0.99 -5.48
N GLU A 347 23.12 -1.63 -4.87
CA GLU A 347 23.99 -2.59 -5.50
C GLU A 347 23.44 -4.00 -5.40
N PHE A 348 23.60 -4.76 -6.48
CA PHE A 348 23.21 -6.17 -6.59
C PHE A 348 24.38 -7.00 -7.13
N GLU A 349 24.28 -8.32 -7.01
CA GLU A 349 25.31 -9.23 -7.50
C GLU A 349 25.64 -8.98 -8.98
N GLU A 350 24.63 -8.78 -9.84
CA GLU A 350 24.76 -8.64 -11.28
C GLU A 350 24.56 -7.21 -11.79
N GLY A 351 24.44 -6.23 -10.91
CA GLY A 351 24.22 -4.86 -11.38
C GLY A 351 23.98 -3.82 -10.29
N THR A 352 23.55 -2.65 -10.73
CA THR A 352 23.22 -1.50 -9.88
C THR A 352 21.91 -0.87 -10.33
N VAL A 353 21.06 -0.52 -9.39
CA VAL A 353 19.81 0.19 -9.61
C VAL A 353 19.96 1.63 -9.17
N VAL A 354 19.53 2.58 -9.99
CA VAL A 354 19.58 4.02 -9.70
C VAL A 354 18.23 4.65 -9.97
N ALA A 355 17.72 5.40 -9.00
CA ALA A 355 16.51 6.21 -9.13
C ALA A 355 16.85 7.70 -8.98
N SER A 356 16.37 8.53 -9.92
CA SER A 356 16.67 9.97 -10.00
C SER A 356 15.39 10.81 -9.94
N PRO A 357 14.71 10.90 -8.78
CA PRO A 357 13.38 11.51 -8.70
C PRO A 357 13.40 13.04 -8.83
N TYR A 358 14.49 13.73 -8.41
CA TYR A 358 14.44 15.17 -8.19
C TYR A 358 15.37 16.01 -9.07
N SER A 359 16.45 15.41 -9.59
CA SER A 359 17.47 16.11 -10.36
C SER A 359 18.10 15.20 -11.41
N LEU A 360 18.78 15.76 -12.41
CA LEU A 360 19.62 14.98 -13.30
C LEU A 360 20.77 14.34 -12.49
N THR A 361 20.93 13.04 -12.64
CA THR A 361 21.97 12.27 -11.95
C THR A 361 23.01 11.77 -12.95
N LYS A 362 24.30 12.00 -12.66
CA LYS A 362 25.41 11.40 -13.40
C LYS A 362 25.97 10.24 -12.59
N VAL A 363 26.14 9.11 -13.26
CA VAL A 363 26.66 7.87 -12.64
C VAL A 363 27.94 7.48 -13.35
N SER A 364 28.97 7.12 -12.55
CA SER A 364 30.23 6.61 -13.07
C SER A 364 30.60 5.29 -12.40
N PHE A 365 30.88 4.28 -13.20
CA PHE A 365 31.19 2.92 -12.76
C PHE A 365 32.70 2.62 -12.95
N PRO A 366 33.29 1.73 -12.13
CA PRO A 366 34.68 1.31 -12.28
C PRO A 366 34.92 0.48 -13.55
N GLY A 367 33.88 -0.16 -14.05
CA GLY A 367 33.85 -1.00 -15.25
C GLY A 367 32.79 -0.57 -16.25
N GLU A 368 32.71 -1.25 -17.38
CA GLU A 368 31.68 -1.07 -18.37
C GLU A 368 30.38 -1.77 -17.89
N PHE A 369 29.27 -1.06 -17.91
CA PHE A 369 27.93 -1.54 -17.59
C PHE A 369 27.01 -1.39 -18.80
N THR A 370 25.95 -2.17 -18.82
CA THR A 370 24.89 -2.11 -19.83
C THR A 370 23.64 -1.50 -19.21
N ASP A 371 23.16 -0.38 -19.76
CA ASP A 371 21.82 0.14 -19.42
C ASP A 371 20.76 -0.79 -20.00
N VAL A 372 19.94 -1.40 -19.14
CA VAL A 372 18.91 -2.36 -19.54
C VAL A 372 17.85 -1.73 -20.45
N THR A 373 17.56 -0.45 -20.27
CA THR A 373 16.56 0.29 -21.07
C THR A 373 17.01 0.58 -22.48
N THR A 374 18.28 1.04 -22.64
CA THR A 374 18.80 1.49 -23.93
C THR A 374 19.68 0.46 -24.63
N GLY A 375 20.23 -0.48 -23.89
CA GLY A 375 21.26 -1.39 -24.36
C GLY A 375 22.64 -0.75 -24.51
N GLU A 376 22.80 0.51 -24.12
CA GLU A 376 24.07 1.24 -24.18
C GLU A 376 25.08 0.62 -23.20
N LYS A 377 26.33 0.47 -23.65
CA LYS A 377 27.45 0.06 -22.82
C LYS A 377 28.39 1.23 -22.59
N SER A 378 28.57 1.58 -21.34
CA SER A 378 29.43 2.70 -20.93
C SER A 378 29.93 2.52 -19.51
N LYS A 379 30.88 3.38 -19.12
CA LYS A 379 31.27 3.59 -17.72
C LYS A 379 30.55 4.79 -17.10
N GLU A 380 29.96 5.64 -17.92
CA GLU A 380 29.32 6.87 -17.49
C GLU A 380 27.94 6.98 -18.12
N PHE A 381 26.95 7.33 -17.30
CA PHE A 381 25.57 7.52 -17.75
C PHE A 381 24.99 8.79 -17.13
N SER A 382 24.00 9.33 -17.83
CA SER A 382 23.16 10.43 -17.31
C SER A 382 21.72 9.96 -17.24
N ILE A 383 21.09 10.16 -16.08
CA ILE A 383 19.71 9.78 -15.81
C ILE A 383 18.91 11.05 -15.60
N GLU A 384 17.89 11.24 -16.38
CA GLU A 384 17.05 12.44 -16.31
C GLU A 384 16.27 12.48 -14.99
N LYS A 385 15.90 13.69 -14.57
CA LYS A 385 14.96 13.88 -13.47
C LYS A 385 13.65 13.13 -13.75
N GLY A 386 13.15 12.43 -12.76
CA GLY A 386 11.89 11.67 -12.85
C GLY A 386 12.04 10.31 -13.55
N ASP A 387 13.27 9.82 -13.70
CA ASP A 387 13.55 8.53 -14.33
C ASP A 387 14.35 7.60 -13.38
N GLY A 388 14.41 6.35 -13.71
CA GLY A 388 15.23 5.33 -13.07
C GLY A 388 15.89 4.40 -14.08
N ARG A 389 17.04 3.85 -13.74
CA ARG A 389 17.80 2.95 -14.60
C ARG A 389 18.29 1.73 -13.83
N ILE A 390 18.36 0.64 -14.56
CA ILE A 390 18.98 -0.61 -14.14
C ILE A 390 20.20 -0.86 -15.01
N PHE A 391 21.33 -1.02 -14.37
CA PHE A 391 22.62 -1.25 -15.03
C PHE A 391 23.11 -2.66 -14.69
N THR A 392 23.43 -3.46 -15.70
CA THR A 392 24.01 -4.80 -15.52
C THR A 392 25.46 -4.85 -15.92
N LYS A 393 26.24 -5.72 -15.23
CA LYS A 393 27.65 -5.96 -15.49
C LYS A 393 27.90 -6.63 -16.83
#